data_1102442c264399e0ebca440ca25d283e
#
_entry.id   1102442c264399e0ebca440ca25d283e
#
_cell.length_a   1.000
_cell.length_b   1.000
_cell.length_c   1.000
_cell.angle_alpha   90.00
_cell.angle_beta   90.00
_cell.angle_gamma   90.00
#
_symmetry.space_group_name_H-M   'P 1'
#
loop_
_entity.id
_entity.type
_entity.pdbx_description
1 polymer ?
#
loop_
_entity_poly.entity_id
_entity_poly.type
_entity_poly.pdbx_seq_one_letter_code
_entity_poly.pdbx_strand_id
1 'polypeptide(L)'
;MTGAKPEGERPSITVLREGPYRVEGVEDIRDSDGQNLPHQAITMLCRCGASKRKPFCDGSHTKTGFVGESDPNRAKGETNEYAGKEITIVDNTDVCCRDRSCITGLPQVFETLSL
;
A
#
# COMPACT_ATOMS: atom_id res chain seq x y z
N MET A 1 -18.90 -24.92 -4.23
CA MET A 1 -18.49 -24.61 -5.05
C MET A 1 -17.53 -23.98 -5.09
N THR A 2 -16.97 -23.89 -5.50
CA THR A 2 -16.12 -23.27 -5.55
C THR A 2 -15.46 -23.07 -6.34
N GLY A 3 -15.62 -23.06 -6.95
CA GLY A 3 -15.07 -22.85 -8.04
C GLY A 3 -14.10 -21.85 -8.24
N ALA A 4 -12.99 -22.14 -8.74
CA ALA A 4 -12.08 -21.12 -9.22
C ALA A 4 -12.75 -20.42 -10.39
N LYS A 5 -12.80 -19.10 -10.36
CA LYS A 5 -13.27 -18.31 -11.49
C LYS A 5 -12.35 -18.56 -12.68
N PRO A 6 -12.87 -18.50 -13.93
CA PRO A 6 -12.02 -18.51 -15.11
C PRO A 6 -10.95 -17.46 -15.03
N GLU A 7 -9.83 -17.71 -15.69
CA GLU A 7 -8.66 -16.83 -15.57
C GLU A 7 -8.99 -15.37 -15.87
N GLY A 8 -9.83 -15.08 -16.85
CA GLY A 8 -10.24 -13.72 -17.18
C GLY A 8 -11.21 -13.07 -16.18
N GLU A 9 -11.75 -13.84 -15.22
CA GLU A 9 -12.68 -13.34 -14.21
C GLU A 9 -12.06 -13.29 -12.82
N ARG A 10 -10.85 -13.72 -12.65
CA ARG A 10 -10.19 -13.68 -11.37
C ARG A 10 -9.80 -12.23 -11.04
N PRO A 11 -9.96 -11.82 -9.79
CA PRO A 11 -9.47 -10.51 -9.38
C PRO A 11 -7.98 -10.38 -9.66
N SER A 12 -7.59 -9.26 -10.24
CA SER A 12 -6.19 -8.96 -10.51
C SER A 12 -5.90 -7.48 -10.35
N ILE A 13 -4.68 -7.18 -9.95
CA ILE A 13 -4.17 -5.82 -9.88
C ILE A 13 -2.88 -5.79 -10.67
N THR A 14 -2.82 -4.91 -11.66
CA THR A 14 -1.64 -4.71 -12.48
C THR A 14 -1.07 -3.32 -12.21
N VAL A 15 0.22 -3.26 -11.93
CA VAL A 15 0.91 -1.98 -11.75
C VAL A 15 1.30 -1.47 -13.12
N LEU A 16 0.70 -0.37 -13.56
CA LEU A 16 1.01 0.20 -14.87
C LEU A 16 2.29 1.04 -14.78
N ARG A 17 3.07 1.01 -15.85
CA ARG A 17 4.29 1.79 -15.91
C ARG A 17 3.96 3.28 -15.82
N GLU A 18 4.61 3.97 -14.87
CA GLU A 18 4.43 5.41 -14.68
C GLU A 18 2.97 5.84 -14.50
N GLY A 19 2.16 4.95 -13.96
CA GLY A 19 0.72 5.19 -13.89
C GLY A 19 0.05 4.52 -12.70
N PRO A 20 -1.27 4.38 -12.77
CA PRO A 20 -2.08 3.85 -11.67
C PRO A 20 -1.96 2.34 -11.53
N TYR A 21 -2.67 1.82 -10.53
CA TYR A 21 -2.96 0.39 -10.43
C TYR A 21 -4.20 0.11 -11.27
N ARG A 22 -4.11 -0.87 -12.16
CA ARG A 22 -5.25 -1.35 -12.92
C ARG A 22 -5.87 -2.52 -12.18
N VAL A 23 -7.13 -2.38 -11.80
CA VAL A 23 -7.85 -3.38 -11.01
C VAL A 23 -8.96 -3.97 -11.85
N GLU A 24 -9.00 -5.29 -11.94
CA GLU A 24 -10.01 -6.03 -12.71
C GLU A 24 -10.61 -7.15 -11.87
N GLY A 25 -11.87 -7.48 -12.15
CA GLY A 25 -12.52 -8.65 -11.54
C GLY A 25 -12.86 -8.50 -10.07
N VAL A 26 -12.82 -7.27 -9.54
CA VAL A 26 -13.13 -6.99 -8.15
C VAL A 26 -14.59 -6.57 -8.04
N GLU A 27 -15.32 -7.19 -7.12
CA GLU A 27 -16.75 -6.88 -6.93
C GLU A 27 -16.95 -5.65 -6.07
N ASP A 28 -16.18 -5.51 -5.01
CA ASP A 28 -16.32 -4.42 -4.06
C ASP A 28 -15.04 -3.61 -3.95
N ILE A 29 -15.17 -2.29 -4.00
CA ILE A 29 -14.13 -1.34 -3.58
C ILE A 29 -14.76 -0.49 -2.49
N ARG A 30 -14.16 -0.48 -1.32
CA ARG A 30 -14.70 0.21 -0.15
C ARG A 30 -13.75 1.28 0.34
N ASP A 31 -14.31 2.34 0.89
CA ASP A 31 -13.52 3.38 1.54
C ASP A 31 -13.16 2.97 2.98
N SER A 32 -12.48 3.87 3.68
CA SER A 32 -12.04 3.63 5.06
C SER A 32 -13.20 3.48 6.05
N ASP A 33 -14.38 3.95 5.70
CA ASP A 33 -15.59 3.81 6.52
C ASP A 33 -16.38 2.54 6.18
N GLY A 34 -15.88 1.73 5.24
CA GLY A 34 -16.51 0.49 4.83
C GLY A 34 -17.62 0.67 3.80
N GLN A 35 -17.80 1.86 3.26
CA GLN A 35 -18.84 2.12 2.27
C GLN A 35 -18.35 1.73 0.87
N ASN A 36 -19.25 1.11 0.09
CA ASN A 36 -18.92 0.75 -1.28
C ASN A 36 -18.78 1.98 -2.16
N LEU A 37 -17.72 1.99 -2.94
CA LEU A 37 -17.49 3.03 -3.94
C LEU A 37 -17.94 2.51 -5.31
N PRO A 38 -18.74 3.28 -6.06
CA PRO A 38 -19.13 2.90 -7.40
C PRO A 38 -17.87 2.77 -8.28
N HIS A 39 -17.77 1.68 -9.03
CA HIS A 39 -16.64 1.44 -9.90
C HIS A 39 -17.05 0.60 -11.09
N GLN A 40 -16.18 0.56 -12.09
CA GLN A 40 -16.39 -0.21 -13.31
C GLN A 40 -15.67 -1.56 -13.23
N ALA A 41 -15.91 -2.43 -14.21
CA ALA A 41 -15.23 -3.72 -14.28
C ALA A 41 -13.71 -3.59 -14.31
N ILE A 42 -13.22 -2.54 -14.97
CA ILE A 42 -11.80 -2.17 -14.96
C ILE A 42 -11.70 -0.80 -14.29
N THR A 43 -10.97 -0.73 -13.20
CA THR A 43 -10.85 0.48 -12.39
C THR A 43 -9.39 0.85 -12.23
N MET A 44 -9.09 2.13 -12.37
CA MET A 44 -7.74 2.66 -12.18
C MET A 44 -7.65 3.36 -10.83
N LEU A 45 -6.79 2.86 -9.95
CA LEU A 45 -6.58 3.46 -8.64
C LEU A 45 -5.31 4.30 -8.63
N CYS A 46 -5.38 5.45 -7.95
CA CYS A 46 -4.28 6.39 -7.87
C CYS A 46 -3.04 5.77 -7.24
N ARG A 47 -1.88 5.92 -7.88
CA ARG A 47 -0.59 5.50 -7.35
C ARG A 47 0.35 6.67 -7.10
N CYS A 48 0.19 7.76 -7.86
CA CYS A 48 1.06 8.93 -7.75
C CYS A 48 0.79 9.80 -6.50
N GLY A 49 -0.37 9.65 -5.89
CA GLY A 49 -0.75 10.42 -4.73
C GLY A 49 -1.33 11.79 -5.00
N ALA A 50 -1.40 12.20 -6.27
CA ALA A 50 -1.83 13.55 -6.65
C ALA A 50 -3.26 13.63 -7.22
N SER A 51 -3.96 12.51 -7.33
CA SER A 51 -5.32 12.50 -7.85
C SER A 51 -6.26 13.34 -6.98
N LYS A 52 -7.13 14.10 -7.63
CA LYS A 52 -8.20 14.82 -6.95
C LYS A 52 -9.47 13.99 -6.79
N ARG A 53 -9.47 12.78 -7.35
CA ARG A 53 -10.62 11.88 -7.31
C ARG A 53 -10.28 10.58 -6.57
N LYS A 54 -9.45 10.65 -5.56
CA LYS A 54 -9.04 9.45 -4.83
C LYS A 54 -10.25 8.67 -4.33
N PRO A 55 -10.18 7.34 -4.34
CA PRO A 55 -9.01 6.52 -4.64
C PRO A 55 -8.73 6.33 -6.13
N PHE A 56 -9.53 6.91 -7.01
CA PHE A 56 -9.44 6.70 -8.45
C PHE A 56 -8.37 7.58 -9.09
N CYS A 57 -7.80 7.08 -10.18
CA CYS A 57 -6.86 7.85 -10.99
C CYS A 57 -7.61 8.90 -11.81
N ASP A 58 -7.06 10.12 -11.86
CA ASP A 58 -7.60 11.20 -12.68
C ASP A 58 -6.60 11.71 -13.74
N GLY A 59 -5.49 10.98 -13.94
CA GLY A 59 -4.47 11.37 -14.90
C GLY A 59 -3.41 12.32 -14.36
N SER A 60 -3.48 12.70 -13.08
CA SER A 60 -2.51 13.62 -12.48
C SER A 60 -1.08 13.12 -12.54
N HIS A 61 -0.87 11.80 -12.63
CA HIS A 61 0.46 11.21 -12.74
C HIS A 61 1.25 11.73 -13.95
N THR A 62 0.57 12.09 -15.04
CA THR A 62 1.22 12.64 -16.23
C THR A 62 1.74 14.06 -16.00
N LYS A 63 1.06 14.82 -15.14
CA LYS A 63 1.45 16.19 -14.81
C LYS A 63 2.56 16.27 -13.78
N THR A 64 2.61 15.30 -12.88
CA THR A 64 3.59 15.28 -11.79
C THR A 64 4.91 14.63 -12.21
N GLY A 65 4.96 13.98 -13.37
CA GLY A 65 6.14 13.25 -13.80
C GLY A 65 6.39 12.00 -12.96
N PHE A 66 5.33 11.38 -12.48
CA PHE A 66 5.43 10.20 -11.62
C PHE A 66 6.07 9.02 -12.35
N VAL A 67 7.10 8.43 -11.76
CA VAL A 67 7.82 7.29 -12.36
C VAL A 67 7.47 5.99 -11.64
N GLY A 68 7.45 5.98 -10.32
CA GLY A 68 7.02 4.83 -9.53
C GLY A 68 7.95 3.64 -9.56
N GLU A 69 9.19 3.81 -10.02
CA GLU A 69 10.20 2.76 -10.01
C GLU A 69 10.91 2.73 -8.67
N SER A 70 11.34 1.53 -8.28
CA SER A 70 12.17 1.42 -7.08
C SER A 70 13.51 2.08 -7.32
N ASP A 71 13.91 2.93 -6.38
CA ASP A 71 15.23 3.55 -6.43
C ASP A 71 16.24 2.60 -5.78
N PRO A 72 17.18 2.04 -6.56
CA PRO A 72 18.20 1.13 -6.01
C PRO A 72 19.15 1.84 -5.06
N ASN A 73 19.20 3.17 -5.12
CA ASN A 73 20.10 3.98 -4.28
C ASN A 73 19.41 4.55 -3.04
N ARG A 74 18.12 4.26 -2.85
CA ARG A 74 17.44 4.75 -1.66
C ARG A 74 18.12 4.18 -0.42
N ALA A 75 18.18 4.98 0.62
CA ALA A 75 18.78 4.57 1.88
C ALA A 75 18.14 3.27 2.38
N LYS A 76 18.97 2.28 2.63
CA LYS A 76 18.50 1.01 3.18
C LYS A 76 18.25 1.11 4.68
N GLY A 77 18.79 2.16 5.28
CA GLY A 77 18.67 2.41 6.69
C GLY A 77 19.44 1.43 7.56
N GLU A 78 19.66 1.84 8.78
CA GLU A 78 20.18 0.94 9.78
C GLU A 78 19.02 0.16 10.37
N THR A 79 19.20 -1.14 10.53
CA THR A 79 18.22 -1.98 11.20
C THR A 79 18.66 -2.20 12.63
N ASN A 80 17.70 -2.15 13.54
CA ASN A 80 17.89 -2.50 14.94
C ASN A 80 17.16 -3.79 15.23
N GLU A 81 17.77 -4.67 15.99
CA GLU A 81 17.17 -5.94 16.35
C GLU A 81 16.85 -5.96 17.85
N TYR A 82 15.66 -6.40 18.16
CA TYR A 82 15.18 -6.53 19.53
C TYR A 82 14.78 -7.98 19.74
N ALA A 83 15.67 -8.77 20.33
CA ALA A 83 15.46 -10.18 20.51
C ALA A 83 14.49 -10.46 21.65
N GLY A 84 13.44 -11.19 21.38
CA GLY A 84 12.54 -11.75 22.38
C GLY A 84 12.88 -13.22 22.65
N LYS A 85 12.01 -13.89 23.40
CA LYS A 85 12.20 -15.31 23.71
C LYS A 85 11.96 -16.20 22.50
N GLU A 86 10.98 -15.86 21.68
CA GLU A 86 10.57 -16.68 20.55
C GLU A 86 10.64 -15.94 19.22
N ILE A 87 10.53 -14.63 19.25
CA ILE A 87 10.56 -13.78 18.04
C ILE A 87 11.54 -12.65 18.23
N THR A 88 12.04 -12.15 17.12
CA THR A 88 12.89 -10.95 17.11
C THR A 88 12.21 -9.89 16.27
N ILE A 89 12.15 -8.67 16.79
CA ILE A 89 11.65 -7.52 16.02
C ILE A 89 12.85 -6.87 15.32
N VAL A 90 12.74 -6.70 14.02
CA VAL A 90 13.74 -5.97 13.24
C VAL A 90 13.10 -4.66 12.81
N ASP A 91 13.69 -3.57 13.25
CA ASP A 91 13.20 -2.24 13.00
C ASP A 91 14.11 -1.50 12.02
N ASN A 92 13.52 -0.79 11.07
CA ASN A 92 14.25 0.10 10.18
C ASN A 92 13.72 1.51 10.36
N THR A 93 14.48 2.33 11.07
CA THR A 93 14.06 3.68 11.44
C THR A 93 13.96 4.62 10.24
N ASP A 94 14.66 4.33 9.14
CA ASP A 94 14.62 5.19 7.96
C ASP A 94 13.27 5.09 7.21
N VAL A 95 12.59 3.96 7.32
CA VAL A 95 11.29 3.79 6.67
C VAL A 95 10.12 3.96 7.63
N CYS A 96 10.41 4.19 8.89
CA CYS A 96 9.36 4.44 9.90
C CYS A 96 8.65 5.75 9.59
N CYS A 97 7.33 5.72 9.52
CA CYS A 97 6.52 6.93 9.26
C CYS A 97 6.35 7.82 10.49
N ARG A 98 6.77 7.33 11.66
CA ARG A 98 6.73 8.06 12.94
C ARG A 98 5.35 8.51 13.39
N ASP A 99 4.30 7.87 12.93
CA ASP A 99 2.97 8.20 13.42
C ASP A 99 2.69 7.66 14.82
N ARG A 100 3.55 6.74 15.29
CA ARG A 100 3.53 6.19 16.66
C ARG A 100 2.34 5.28 16.97
N SER A 101 1.58 4.86 15.98
CA SER A 101 0.44 3.96 16.19
C SER A 101 0.85 2.64 16.83
N CYS A 102 2.03 2.12 16.49
CA CYS A 102 2.55 0.88 17.07
C CYS A 102 2.78 1.02 18.57
N ILE A 103 3.35 2.16 19.01
CA ILE A 103 3.61 2.43 20.42
C ILE A 103 2.31 2.64 21.17
N THR A 104 1.38 3.40 20.58
CA THR A 104 0.09 3.67 21.19
C THR A 104 -0.76 2.40 21.30
N GLY A 105 -0.74 1.58 20.25
CA GLY A 105 -1.56 0.37 20.21
C GLY A 105 -0.98 -0.78 21.04
N LEU A 106 0.34 -0.88 21.12
CA LEU A 106 0.99 -2.00 21.81
C LEU A 106 2.28 -1.55 22.51
N PRO A 107 2.17 -0.67 23.53
CA PRO A 107 3.33 -0.10 24.19
C PRO A 107 4.26 -1.13 24.82
N GLN A 108 3.72 -2.26 25.26
CA GLN A 108 4.51 -3.33 25.88
C GLN A 108 5.56 -3.91 24.94
N VAL A 109 5.33 -3.82 23.63
CA VAL A 109 6.23 -4.34 22.61
C VAL A 109 7.13 -3.23 22.03
N PHE A 110 6.56 -2.06 21.76
CA PHE A 110 7.22 -1.02 20.96
C PHE A 110 7.75 0.17 21.79
N GLU A 111 7.52 0.19 23.10
CA GLU A 111 7.95 1.30 23.94
C GLU A 111 9.46 1.52 23.91
N THR A 112 10.24 0.46 23.75
CA THR A 112 11.69 0.54 23.73
C THR A 112 12.27 0.94 22.39
N LEU A 113 11.44 1.04 21.36
CA LEU A 113 11.92 1.44 20.04
C LEU A 113 12.26 2.93 20.02
N SER A 114 13.41 3.28 19.44
CA SER A 114 13.83 4.66 19.30
C SER A 114 13.20 5.26 18.05
N LEU A 115 12.00 5.74 18.17
CA LEU A 115 11.28 6.36 17.06
C LEU A 115 11.43 7.88 17.04
#